data_e053dc42295b22c707f9dd69ccc11e1b
#
_entry.id   e053dc42295b22c707f9dd69ccc11e1b
#
_cell.length_a   1.000
_cell.length_b   1.000
_cell.length_c   1.000
_cell.angle_alpha   90.00
_cell.angle_beta   90.00
_cell.angle_gamma   90.00
#
_symmetry.space_group_name_H-M   'P 1'
#
loop_
_entity.id
_entity.type
_entity.pdbx_description
1 polymer ?
#
loop_
_entity_poly.entity_id
_entity_poly.type
_entity_poly.pdbx_seq_one_letter_code
_entity_poly.pdbx_strand_id
1 'polypeptide(L)'
;MNVVKYSVEKNMAEYKEQQAQAKNYSFDVQKLYIEMLLADAESFARAQNIFKPESFDRKLQPIAKFVKDYMDEYKVMPEVEIVNAEHDIKLKTAKDLDPAHFNWLLDEFETFSRHKALERAILSSADLLERGDYGPVEDMVKEAVQVGLTRDLGTDYFEDPKGRLEALKANNGQISTGWNNLDKKLFGGFNRGELNIFAGGSGAGKSLFLQNLAVNWAQAGLNVCYISFELSEQLTAMRLDAMMTNIPTKKVFPEIENVEMKVKMLAKKSGTLQIKYLPSGSNVLDVRTYLKELELKNKKKIDCILIDYLDLMMPKSKRISPADLFIKDKYVSEELRNLVVEKQCVLATASQLNRASVEEIEFDHSHISGGLSKIQTADNVIGIFTSRAMKERGRYQIQFMKTRSSSGVGQKVDLEFDVDSLRIRDLADDPEYKQFDKQRSTIYDNLKKTSKVSASDGTPTDARPEVPDPRKGDTIGKVKATVEGGKLRQLLNELHSDEEQ
;
A
#
# COMPACT_ATOMS: atom_id res chain seq x y z
N MET A 1 27.90 7.07 -44.75
CA MET A 1 28.01 5.60 -44.63
C MET A 1 29.17 5.14 -43.75
N ASN A 2 30.31 5.87 -43.70
CA ASN A 2 31.51 5.47 -42.93
C ASN A 2 31.39 5.70 -41.40
N VAL A 3 30.59 6.65 -40.91
CA VAL A 3 30.47 6.98 -39.47
C VAL A 3 29.65 5.93 -38.71
N VAL A 4 28.60 5.40 -39.37
CA VAL A 4 27.75 4.33 -38.75
C VAL A 4 28.53 3.02 -38.66
N LYS A 5 29.36 2.70 -39.65
CA LYS A 5 30.19 1.50 -39.65
C LYS A 5 31.25 1.51 -38.56
N TYR A 6 31.88 2.66 -38.33
CA TYR A 6 32.89 2.86 -37.27
C TYR A 6 32.29 2.76 -35.86
N SER A 7 31.07 3.27 -35.66
CA SER A 7 30.33 3.17 -34.39
C SER A 7 29.91 1.73 -34.07
N VAL A 8 29.49 0.96 -35.07
CA VAL A 8 29.12 -0.46 -34.91
C VAL A 8 30.34 -1.32 -34.62
N GLU A 9 31.46 -1.10 -35.30
CA GLU A 9 32.71 -1.85 -35.07
C GLU A 9 33.30 -1.53 -33.67
N LYS A 10 33.22 -0.27 -33.21
CA LYS A 10 33.66 0.12 -31.87
C LYS A 10 32.77 -0.51 -30.79
N ASN A 11 31.45 -0.47 -30.96
CA ASN A 11 30.53 -1.12 -30.05
C ASN A 11 30.68 -2.66 -30.03
N MET A 12 31.00 -3.28 -31.17
CA MET A 12 31.32 -4.71 -31.22
C MET A 12 32.66 -5.07 -30.59
N ALA A 13 33.64 -4.15 -30.63
CA ALA A 13 34.92 -4.37 -29.96
C ALA A 13 34.75 -4.23 -28.42
N GLU A 14 34.02 -3.18 -27.96
CA GLU A 14 33.66 -3.02 -26.55
C GLU A 14 32.79 -4.19 -26.03
N TYR A 15 31.88 -4.71 -26.85
CA TYR A 15 31.08 -5.91 -26.53
C TYR A 15 31.93 -7.17 -26.44
N LYS A 16 32.96 -7.32 -27.31
CA LYS A 16 33.93 -8.43 -27.25
C LYS A 16 34.87 -8.31 -26.05
N GLU A 17 35.31 -7.09 -25.67
CA GLU A 17 36.08 -6.89 -24.45
C GLU A 17 35.24 -7.16 -23.18
N GLN A 18 33.96 -6.80 -23.18
CA GLN A 18 33.01 -7.16 -22.10
C GLN A 18 32.73 -8.67 -22.05
N GLN A 19 32.68 -9.36 -23.19
CA GLN A 19 32.59 -10.85 -23.22
C GLN A 19 33.89 -11.55 -22.75
N ALA A 20 35.05 -10.93 -22.91
CA ALA A 20 36.32 -11.46 -22.37
C ALA A 20 36.39 -11.34 -20.84
N GLN A 21 35.49 -10.55 -20.20
CA GLN A 21 35.33 -10.46 -18.75
C GLN A 21 34.19 -11.35 -18.22
N ALA A 22 33.53 -12.17 -19.04
CA ALA A 22 32.58 -13.16 -18.55
C ALA A 22 33.32 -14.11 -17.59
N LYS A 23 32.99 -14.02 -16.29
CA LYS A 23 33.60 -14.86 -15.25
C LYS A 23 33.47 -16.31 -15.64
N ASN A 24 34.60 -16.96 -15.79
CA ASN A 24 34.65 -18.40 -16.10
C ASN A 24 34.44 -19.15 -14.77
N TYR A 25 33.25 -19.68 -14.57
CA TYR A 25 32.91 -20.54 -13.43
C TYR A 25 33.49 -21.95 -13.68
N SER A 26 34.81 -22.06 -13.55
CA SER A 26 35.53 -23.35 -13.71
C SER A 26 35.08 -24.37 -12.66
N PHE A 27 35.38 -25.63 -12.92
CA PHE A 27 35.15 -26.72 -11.97
C PHE A 27 35.72 -26.42 -10.57
N ASP A 28 36.95 -25.88 -10.50
CA ASP A 28 37.61 -25.57 -9.24
C ASP A 28 36.93 -24.44 -8.47
N VAL A 29 36.40 -23.43 -9.16
CA VAL A 29 35.64 -22.35 -8.55
C VAL A 29 34.32 -22.88 -7.98
N GLN A 30 33.61 -23.72 -8.73
CA GLN A 30 32.35 -24.32 -8.25
C GLN A 30 32.60 -25.27 -7.06
N LYS A 31 33.72 -26.04 -7.11
CA LYS A 31 34.14 -26.87 -5.99
C LYS A 31 34.44 -26.04 -4.74
N LEU A 32 35.15 -24.90 -4.88
CA LEU A 32 35.41 -23.97 -3.80
C LEU A 32 34.11 -23.40 -3.16
N TYR A 33 33.08 -23.14 -3.96
CA TYR A 33 31.78 -22.72 -3.44
C TYR A 33 31.17 -23.76 -2.51
N ILE A 34 31.21 -25.05 -2.88
CA ILE A 34 30.70 -26.13 -2.02
C ILE A 34 31.58 -26.24 -0.75
N GLU A 35 32.90 -26.20 -0.87
CA GLU A 35 33.82 -26.30 0.26
C GLU A 35 33.61 -25.17 1.30
N MET A 36 33.44 -23.94 0.83
CA MET A 36 33.20 -22.80 1.71
C MET A 36 31.78 -22.80 2.31
N LEU A 37 30.77 -23.19 1.54
CA LEU A 37 29.40 -23.29 2.06
C LEU A 37 29.28 -24.40 3.12
N LEU A 38 30.04 -25.50 3.01
CA LEU A 38 30.12 -26.55 4.04
C LEU A 38 30.84 -26.08 5.31
N ALA A 39 31.70 -25.07 5.22
CA ALA A 39 32.45 -24.55 6.35
C ALA A 39 31.63 -23.61 7.25
N ASP A 40 30.55 -23.01 6.75
CA ASP A 40 29.74 -22.04 7.48
C ASP A 40 28.24 -22.29 7.29
N ALA A 41 27.59 -22.76 8.36
CA ALA A 41 26.17 -23.08 8.33
C ALA A 41 25.26 -21.86 8.11
N GLU A 42 25.67 -20.67 8.57
CA GLU A 42 24.93 -19.42 8.35
C GLU A 42 24.93 -19.03 6.88
N SER A 43 26.10 -19.05 6.25
CA SER A 43 26.24 -18.80 4.80
C SER A 43 25.45 -19.79 3.97
N PHE A 44 25.44 -21.07 4.36
CA PHE A 44 24.60 -22.06 3.66
C PHE A 44 23.12 -21.78 3.84
N ALA A 45 22.64 -21.47 5.05
CA ALA A 45 21.25 -21.13 5.30
C ALA A 45 20.77 -19.94 4.44
N ARG A 46 21.62 -18.93 4.25
CA ARG A 46 21.36 -17.79 3.37
C ARG A 46 21.33 -18.18 1.90
N ALA A 47 22.15 -19.16 1.48
CA ALA A 47 22.29 -19.62 0.11
C ALA A 47 21.33 -20.78 -0.23
N GLN A 48 20.65 -21.40 0.73
CA GLN A 48 19.86 -22.62 0.57
C GLN A 48 18.83 -22.54 -0.58
N ASN A 49 18.13 -21.42 -0.70
CA ASN A 49 17.10 -21.22 -1.74
C ASN A 49 17.67 -21.21 -3.17
N ILE A 50 18.93 -20.83 -3.32
CA ILE A 50 19.62 -20.73 -4.62
C ILE A 50 20.60 -21.86 -4.85
N PHE A 51 20.86 -22.71 -3.83
CA PHE A 51 21.71 -23.88 -3.91
C PHE A 51 20.97 -25.01 -4.67
N LYS A 52 21.13 -25.03 -5.98
CA LYS A 52 20.51 -26.02 -6.87
C LYS A 52 21.56 -26.96 -7.43
N PRO A 53 21.54 -28.28 -7.11
CA PRO A 53 22.53 -29.26 -7.58
C PRO A 53 22.74 -29.22 -9.09
N GLU A 54 21.67 -29.03 -9.84
CA GLU A 54 21.70 -28.96 -11.31
C GLU A 54 22.40 -27.72 -11.87
N SER A 55 22.76 -26.75 -11.03
CA SER A 55 23.54 -25.57 -11.44
C SER A 55 25.03 -25.82 -11.52
N PHE A 56 25.52 -26.88 -10.86
CA PHE A 56 26.93 -27.24 -10.81
C PHE A 56 27.38 -28.05 -12.00
N ASP A 57 28.69 -28.14 -12.20
CA ASP A 57 29.31 -29.07 -13.17
C ASP A 57 28.82 -30.51 -12.92
N ARG A 58 28.66 -31.30 -14.00
CA ARG A 58 28.13 -32.66 -13.94
C ARG A 58 28.84 -33.54 -12.91
N LYS A 59 30.15 -33.33 -12.69
CA LYS A 59 30.94 -34.11 -11.73
C LYS A 59 30.69 -33.68 -10.29
N LEU A 60 30.23 -32.43 -10.07
CA LEU A 60 29.90 -31.88 -8.72
C LEU A 60 28.41 -32.05 -8.36
N GLN A 61 27.56 -32.33 -9.36
CA GLN A 61 26.12 -32.51 -9.10
C GLN A 61 25.79 -33.60 -8.07
N PRO A 62 26.42 -34.79 -8.08
CA PRO A 62 26.15 -35.80 -7.05
C PRO A 62 26.51 -35.33 -5.66
N ILE A 63 27.59 -34.59 -5.49
CA ILE A 63 28.03 -34.01 -4.22
C ILE A 63 27.04 -32.96 -3.76
N ALA A 64 26.68 -32.00 -4.62
CA ALA A 64 25.73 -30.96 -4.31
C ALA A 64 24.34 -31.54 -3.95
N LYS A 65 23.93 -32.62 -4.66
CA LYS A 65 22.69 -33.34 -4.34
C LYS A 65 22.75 -34.00 -2.97
N PHE A 66 23.84 -34.72 -2.67
CA PHE A 66 24.05 -35.35 -1.39
C PHE A 66 23.98 -34.33 -0.23
N VAL A 67 24.69 -33.20 -0.37
CA VAL A 67 24.66 -32.11 0.64
C VAL A 67 23.25 -31.60 0.88
N LYS A 68 22.48 -31.37 -0.20
CA LYS A 68 21.11 -30.91 -0.12
C LYS A 68 20.19 -31.95 0.54
N ASP A 69 20.22 -33.19 0.07
CA ASP A 69 19.39 -34.29 0.57
C ASP A 69 19.68 -34.56 2.05
N TYR A 70 20.97 -34.53 2.45
CA TYR A 70 21.40 -34.67 3.85
C TYR A 70 20.84 -33.59 4.74
N MET A 71 20.92 -32.30 4.30
CA MET A 71 20.33 -31.18 4.98
C MET A 71 18.81 -31.27 5.10
N ASP A 72 18.15 -31.74 4.04
CA ASP A 72 16.69 -31.86 4.01
C ASP A 72 16.21 -32.97 4.97
N GLU A 73 17.00 -34.05 5.12
CA GLU A 73 16.67 -35.19 5.98
C GLU A 73 17.07 -34.97 7.44
N TYR A 74 18.31 -34.59 7.71
CA TYR A 74 18.88 -34.52 9.06
C TYR A 74 18.81 -33.12 9.68
N LYS A 75 18.50 -32.08 8.92
CA LYS A 75 18.45 -30.66 9.37
C LYS A 75 19.79 -30.14 9.93
N VAL A 76 20.88 -30.82 9.60
CA VAL A 76 22.24 -30.47 10.01
C VAL A 76 23.16 -30.56 8.78
N MET A 77 24.17 -29.70 8.70
CA MET A 77 25.18 -29.73 7.64
C MET A 77 26.02 -31.04 7.73
N PRO A 78 26.28 -31.72 6.60
CA PRO A 78 27.23 -32.81 6.60
C PRO A 78 28.65 -32.29 6.78
N GLU A 79 29.45 -32.96 7.58
CA GLU A 79 30.89 -32.71 7.65
C GLU A 79 31.56 -33.10 6.32
N VAL A 80 32.64 -32.37 5.97
CA VAL A 80 33.37 -32.62 4.70
C VAL A 80 33.87 -34.07 4.61
N GLU A 81 34.22 -34.67 5.76
CA GLU A 81 34.64 -36.08 5.90
C GLU A 81 33.52 -37.05 5.49
N ILE A 82 32.29 -36.77 5.85
CA ILE A 82 31.12 -37.59 5.49
C ILE A 82 30.90 -37.50 3.97
N VAL A 83 30.92 -36.27 3.41
CA VAL A 83 30.80 -36.06 1.96
C VAL A 83 31.91 -36.78 1.21
N ASN A 84 33.15 -36.72 1.71
CA ASN A 84 34.31 -37.37 1.13
C ASN A 84 34.29 -38.89 1.21
N ALA A 85 33.56 -39.48 2.17
CA ALA A 85 33.38 -40.91 2.28
C ALA A 85 32.50 -41.46 1.14
N GLU A 86 31.51 -40.72 0.74
CA GLU A 86 30.48 -41.12 -0.24
C GLU A 86 30.85 -40.78 -1.70
N HIS A 87 31.89 -39.94 -1.93
CA HIS A 87 32.22 -39.45 -3.26
C HIS A 87 33.72 -39.54 -3.59
N ASP A 88 34.04 -39.78 -4.88
CA ASP A 88 35.42 -39.88 -5.40
C ASP A 88 36.15 -38.54 -5.39
N ILE A 89 35.42 -37.44 -5.63
CA ILE A 89 36.00 -36.10 -5.62
C ILE A 89 36.14 -35.64 -4.16
N LYS A 90 37.37 -35.43 -3.73
CA LYS A 90 37.66 -35.02 -2.35
C LYS A 90 37.58 -33.52 -2.21
N LEU A 91 36.71 -33.07 -1.30
CA LEU A 91 36.57 -31.69 -0.88
C LEU A 91 37.62 -31.38 0.19
N LYS A 92 38.04 -30.12 0.26
CA LYS A 92 38.93 -29.64 1.31
C LYS A 92 38.11 -28.95 2.41
N THR A 93 38.49 -29.15 3.68
CA THR A 93 37.92 -28.45 4.80
C THR A 93 38.48 -27.03 4.80
N ALA A 94 37.62 -26.03 4.61
CA ALA A 94 38.01 -24.62 4.74
C ALA A 94 38.07 -24.28 6.24
N LYS A 95 39.29 -24.04 6.77
CA LYS A 95 39.53 -23.67 8.17
C LYS A 95 40.01 -22.22 8.26
N ASP A 96 39.66 -21.52 9.36
CA ASP A 96 40.13 -20.18 9.69
C ASP A 96 39.87 -19.10 8.62
N LEU A 97 38.69 -19.12 8.02
CA LEU A 97 38.27 -18.08 7.07
C LEU A 97 37.77 -16.84 7.81
N ASP A 98 38.24 -15.67 7.38
CA ASP A 98 37.74 -14.39 7.84
C ASP A 98 36.23 -14.22 7.44
N PRO A 99 35.38 -13.66 8.30
CA PRO A 99 34.00 -13.34 7.95
C PRO A 99 33.83 -12.56 6.64
N ALA A 100 34.81 -11.73 6.27
CA ALA A 100 34.82 -11.01 5.02
C ALA A 100 34.85 -11.96 3.79
N HIS A 101 35.48 -13.12 3.90
CA HIS A 101 35.53 -14.12 2.82
C HIS A 101 34.14 -14.76 2.56
N PHE A 102 33.33 -14.94 3.61
CA PHE A 102 31.98 -15.48 3.45
C PHE A 102 31.03 -14.47 2.79
N ASN A 103 31.16 -13.19 3.06
CA ASN A 103 30.38 -12.15 2.37
C ASN A 103 30.74 -12.12 0.87
N TRP A 104 32.02 -12.16 0.56
CA TRP A 104 32.48 -12.26 -0.84
C TRP A 104 31.96 -13.53 -1.50
N LEU A 105 32.06 -14.69 -0.82
CA LEU A 105 31.54 -15.96 -1.31
C LEU A 105 30.05 -15.87 -1.66
N LEU A 106 29.24 -15.33 -0.74
CA LEU A 106 27.80 -15.23 -0.92
C LEU A 106 27.43 -14.36 -2.13
N ASP A 107 28.09 -13.22 -2.32
CA ASP A 107 27.87 -12.36 -3.50
C ASP A 107 28.28 -13.04 -4.80
N GLU A 108 29.39 -13.77 -4.81
CA GLU A 108 29.86 -14.54 -5.96
C GLU A 108 28.95 -15.73 -6.26
N PHE A 109 28.51 -16.44 -5.23
CA PHE A 109 27.60 -17.58 -5.38
C PHE A 109 26.21 -17.15 -5.84
N GLU A 110 25.70 -15.99 -5.39
CA GLU A 110 24.46 -15.39 -5.91
C GLU A 110 24.60 -15.11 -7.42
N THR A 111 25.72 -14.49 -7.81
CA THR A 111 26.00 -14.17 -9.22
C THR A 111 26.09 -15.44 -10.07
N PHE A 112 26.79 -16.46 -9.59
CA PHE A 112 26.86 -17.78 -10.22
C PHE A 112 25.48 -18.42 -10.39
N SER A 113 24.71 -18.49 -9.30
CA SER A 113 23.40 -19.13 -9.29
C SER A 113 22.40 -18.43 -10.21
N ARG A 114 22.42 -17.09 -10.25
CA ARG A 114 21.62 -16.27 -11.16
C ARG A 114 22.03 -16.50 -12.62
N HIS A 115 23.33 -16.54 -12.90
CA HIS A 115 23.84 -16.85 -14.24
C HIS A 115 23.36 -18.22 -14.72
N LYS A 116 23.46 -19.25 -13.87
CA LYS A 116 23.02 -20.61 -14.19
C LYS A 116 21.50 -20.74 -14.31
N ALA A 117 20.74 -19.98 -13.54
CA ALA A 117 19.28 -19.93 -13.68
C ALA A 117 18.85 -19.28 -15.00
N LEU A 118 19.48 -18.17 -15.39
CA LEU A 118 19.23 -17.51 -16.68
C LEU A 118 19.63 -18.39 -17.86
N GLU A 119 20.80 -19.04 -17.81
CA GLU A 119 21.26 -19.97 -18.83
C GLU A 119 20.22 -21.09 -19.06
N ARG A 120 19.73 -21.72 -17.98
CA ARG A 120 18.66 -22.73 -18.07
C ARG A 120 17.34 -22.16 -18.59
N ALA A 121 16.91 -20.99 -18.12
CA ALA A 121 15.69 -20.35 -18.59
C ALA A 121 15.73 -20.11 -20.10
N ILE A 122 16.86 -19.59 -20.61
CA ILE A 122 17.06 -19.35 -22.04
C ILE A 122 17.05 -20.67 -22.84
N LEU A 123 17.80 -21.69 -22.40
CA LEU A 123 17.85 -22.98 -23.07
C LEU A 123 16.49 -23.70 -23.09
N SER A 124 15.75 -23.66 -21.95
CA SER A 124 14.42 -24.27 -21.86
C SER A 124 13.34 -23.47 -22.59
N SER A 125 13.60 -22.21 -22.92
CA SER A 125 12.67 -21.35 -23.64
C SER A 125 12.69 -21.60 -25.16
N ALA A 126 13.72 -22.25 -25.70
CA ALA A 126 13.88 -22.43 -27.15
C ALA A 126 12.65 -23.11 -27.77
N ASP A 127 12.22 -24.25 -27.23
CA ASP A 127 11.06 -25.00 -27.72
C ASP A 127 9.74 -24.24 -27.58
N LEU A 128 9.62 -23.41 -26.53
CA LEU A 128 8.43 -22.60 -26.27
C LEU A 128 8.33 -21.42 -27.26
N LEU A 129 9.49 -20.82 -27.59
CA LEU A 129 9.60 -19.76 -28.60
C LEU A 129 9.21 -20.26 -29.99
N GLU A 130 9.65 -21.48 -30.37
CA GLU A 130 9.28 -22.10 -31.65
C GLU A 130 7.77 -22.35 -31.76
N ARG A 131 7.09 -22.60 -30.62
CA ARG A 131 5.62 -22.78 -30.55
C ARG A 131 4.85 -21.48 -30.45
N GLY A 132 5.53 -20.33 -30.29
CA GLY A 132 4.91 -19.03 -30.12
C GLY A 132 4.28 -18.81 -28.73
N ASP A 133 4.66 -19.60 -27.73
CA ASP A 133 4.14 -19.52 -26.36
C ASP A 133 5.05 -18.63 -25.49
N TYR A 134 4.81 -17.33 -25.56
CA TYR A 134 5.67 -16.32 -24.91
C TYR A 134 5.42 -16.15 -23.41
N GLY A 135 4.24 -16.49 -22.90
CA GLY A 135 3.89 -16.33 -21.48
C GLY A 135 4.79 -17.13 -20.54
N PRO A 136 4.93 -18.45 -20.72
CA PRO A 136 5.84 -19.27 -19.93
C PRO A 136 7.30 -18.82 -20.03
N VAL A 137 7.74 -18.34 -21.21
CA VAL A 137 9.11 -17.81 -21.40
C VAL A 137 9.34 -16.59 -20.52
N GLU A 138 8.39 -15.65 -20.51
CA GLU A 138 8.47 -14.46 -19.68
C GLU A 138 8.55 -14.82 -18.18
N ASP A 139 7.71 -15.76 -17.73
CA ASP A 139 7.71 -16.19 -16.33
C ASP A 139 9.02 -16.88 -15.94
N MET A 140 9.57 -17.79 -16.79
CA MET A 140 10.85 -18.46 -16.54
C MET A 140 12.03 -17.47 -16.46
N VAL A 141 12.06 -16.46 -17.35
CA VAL A 141 13.12 -15.44 -17.32
C VAL A 141 12.96 -14.54 -16.07
N LYS A 142 11.74 -14.17 -15.70
CA LYS A 142 11.48 -13.41 -14.47
C LYS A 142 11.94 -14.17 -13.22
N GLU A 143 11.62 -15.45 -13.12
CA GLU A 143 12.06 -16.29 -12.00
C GLU A 143 13.59 -16.38 -11.95
N ALA A 144 14.24 -16.56 -13.08
CA ALA A 144 15.69 -16.65 -13.16
C ALA A 144 16.41 -15.36 -12.75
N VAL A 145 15.84 -14.19 -13.10
CA VAL A 145 16.37 -12.87 -12.69
C VAL A 145 16.19 -12.64 -11.20
N GLN A 146 15.12 -13.19 -10.59
CA GLN A 146 14.83 -13.06 -9.17
C GLN A 146 15.61 -14.00 -8.26
N VAL A 147 16.42 -14.91 -8.84
CA VAL A 147 17.31 -15.78 -8.06
C VAL A 147 18.27 -14.91 -7.23
N GLY A 148 18.19 -15.02 -5.93
CA GLY A 148 19.01 -14.25 -4.99
C GLY A 148 19.05 -14.87 -3.61
N LEU A 149 20.04 -14.43 -2.83
CA LEU A 149 20.21 -14.84 -1.43
C LEU A 149 19.05 -14.37 -0.58
N THR A 150 18.77 -15.13 0.47
CA THR A 150 17.98 -14.62 1.61
C THR A 150 18.88 -13.67 2.40
N ARG A 151 18.81 -12.38 2.08
CA ARG A 151 19.69 -11.34 2.70
C ARG A 151 19.21 -10.92 4.09
N ASP A 152 17.92 -11.10 4.35
CA ASP A 152 17.26 -10.70 5.58
C ASP A 152 16.74 -11.96 6.30
N LEU A 153 17.41 -12.35 7.37
CA LEU A 153 16.99 -13.45 8.25
C LEU A 153 15.97 -12.98 9.31
N GLY A 154 15.52 -11.73 9.21
CA GLY A 154 14.67 -11.10 10.20
C GLY A 154 15.45 -10.39 11.29
N THR A 155 14.75 -10.01 12.36
CA THR A 155 15.32 -9.26 13.48
C THR A 155 15.46 -10.18 14.69
N ASP A 156 16.65 -10.34 15.24
CA ASP A 156 16.80 -10.93 16.57
C ASP A 156 16.17 -9.98 17.60
N TYR A 157 15.16 -10.47 18.29
CA TYR A 157 14.38 -9.64 19.22
C TYR A 157 15.21 -9.10 20.38
N PHE A 158 16.21 -9.86 20.84
CA PHE A 158 17.00 -9.56 22.03
C PHE A 158 18.34 -8.88 21.73
N GLU A 159 18.84 -8.93 20.49
CA GLU A 159 20.18 -8.48 20.12
C GLU A 159 20.35 -6.96 20.29
N ASP A 160 19.47 -6.14 19.68
CA ASP A 160 19.52 -4.67 19.76
C ASP A 160 18.13 -4.03 19.97
N PRO A 161 17.56 -4.06 21.16
CA PRO A 161 16.26 -3.44 21.44
C PRO A 161 16.27 -1.92 21.22
N LYS A 162 17.38 -1.24 21.50
CA LYS A 162 17.49 0.21 21.36
C LYS A 162 17.51 0.62 19.89
N GLY A 163 18.39 0.05 19.08
CA GLY A 163 18.49 0.35 17.66
C GLY A 163 17.19 0.04 16.93
N ARG A 164 16.53 -1.07 17.26
CA ARG A 164 15.20 -1.42 16.71
C ARG A 164 14.14 -0.37 17.02
N LEU A 165 14.07 0.13 18.26
CA LEU A 165 13.12 1.17 18.66
C LEU A 165 13.44 2.52 18.04
N GLU A 166 14.73 2.87 17.92
CA GLU A 166 15.18 4.08 17.24
C GLU A 166 14.84 4.03 15.74
N ALA A 167 15.06 2.89 15.08
CA ALA A 167 14.70 2.67 13.69
C ALA A 167 13.17 2.76 13.48
N LEU A 168 12.38 2.17 14.37
CA LEU A 168 10.94 2.29 14.34
C LEU A 168 10.47 3.74 14.48
N LYS A 169 11.08 4.48 15.45
CA LYS A 169 10.77 5.91 15.68
C LYS A 169 11.13 6.77 14.45
N ALA A 170 12.27 6.51 13.83
CA ALA A 170 12.70 7.22 12.63
C ALA A 170 11.79 6.95 11.41
N ASN A 171 11.21 5.75 11.35
CA ASN A 171 10.37 5.31 10.23
C ASN A 171 8.86 5.57 10.42
N ASN A 172 8.43 5.99 11.61
CA ASN A 172 7.02 6.23 11.89
C ASN A 172 6.61 7.68 11.54
N GLY A 173 5.46 7.84 10.85
CA GLY A 173 4.92 9.15 10.49
C GLY A 173 5.75 9.96 9.50
N GLN A 174 6.49 9.30 8.61
CA GLN A 174 7.44 9.96 7.69
C GLN A 174 6.80 10.88 6.67
N ILE A 175 5.56 10.60 6.26
CA ILE A 175 4.86 11.33 5.20
C ILE A 175 3.63 12.01 5.78
N SER A 176 3.78 13.29 6.11
CA SER A 176 2.66 14.12 6.56
C SER A 176 1.53 14.13 5.53
N THR A 177 0.29 14.11 5.99
CA THR A 177 -0.90 14.26 5.13
C THR A 177 -1.13 15.71 4.70
N GLY A 178 -0.45 16.65 5.37
CA GLY A 178 -0.65 18.09 5.22
C GLY A 178 -1.85 18.64 6.01
N TRP A 179 -2.49 17.82 6.83
CA TRP A 179 -3.49 18.22 7.81
C TRP A 179 -3.01 17.88 9.22
N ASN A 180 -2.72 18.91 10.02
CA ASN A 180 -2.15 18.73 11.36
C ASN A 180 -3.04 17.88 12.27
N ASN A 181 -4.37 18.03 12.16
CA ASN A 181 -5.31 17.26 12.97
C ASN A 181 -5.31 15.77 12.59
N LEU A 182 -5.12 15.45 11.33
CA LEU A 182 -4.98 14.06 10.85
C LEU A 182 -3.62 13.48 11.24
N ASP A 183 -2.54 14.23 11.03
CA ASP A 183 -1.18 13.81 11.35
C ASP A 183 -0.99 13.53 12.85
N LYS A 184 -1.58 14.34 13.74
CA LYS A 184 -1.58 14.06 15.19
C LYS A 184 -2.16 12.69 15.53
N LYS A 185 -3.16 12.21 14.77
CA LYS A 185 -3.78 10.90 14.98
C LYS A 185 -2.97 9.76 14.37
N LEU A 186 -2.11 10.06 13.40
CA LEU A 186 -1.21 9.13 12.72
C LEU A 186 0.24 9.19 13.25
N PHE A 187 0.48 9.86 14.39
CA PHE A 187 1.81 10.04 14.96
C PHE A 187 2.82 10.73 14.01
N GLY A 188 2.33 11.62 13.14
CA GLY A 188 3.12 12.41 12.21
C GLY A 188 2.72 12.27 10.75
N GLY A 189 1.97 11.24 10.39
CA GLY A 189 1.53 10.96 9.03
C GLY A 189 1.54 9.48 8.68
N PHE A 190 1.59 9.17 7.39
CA PHE A 190 1.69 7.80 6.89
C PHE A 190 3.13 7.29 6.85
N ASN A 191 3.31 5.98 6.87
CA ASN A 191 4.61 5.33 6.74
C ASN A 191 4.85 4.85 5.31
N ARG A 192 6.12 4.82 4.89
CA ARG A 192 6.48 4.18 3.62
C ARG A 192 6.17 2.68 3.68
N GLY A 193 5.70 2.12 2.57
CA GLY A 193 5.24 0.73 2.51
C GLY A 193 3.78 0.52 2.96
N GLU A 194 3.04 1.58 3.33
CA GLU A 194 1.64 1.48 3.74
C GLU A 194 0.66 1.66 2.59
N LEU A 195 -0.39 0.84 2.63
CA LEU A 195 -1.60 0.97 1.82
C LEU A 195 -2.69 1.65 2.64
N ASN A 196 -3.12 2.84 2.20
CA ASN A 196 -4.12 3.66 2.86
C ASN A 196 -5.39 3.72 2.01
N ILE A 197 -6.53 3.29 2.55
CA ILE A 197 -7.82 3.26 1.86
C ILE A 197 -8.76 4.30 2.44
N PHE A 198 -9.30 5.17 1.56
CA PHE A 198 -10.32 6.15 1.89
C PHE A 198 -11.67 5.65 1.39
N ALA A 199 -12.54 5.26 2.32
CA ALA A 199 -13.83 4.67 2.01
C ALA A 199 -14.95 5.71 2.16
N GLY A 200 -15.90 5.74 1.22
CA GLY A 200 -17.02 6.67 1.29
C GLY A 200 -18.12 6.37 0.27
N GLY A 201 -19.33 6.83 0.54
CA GLY A 201 -20.45 6.71 -0.36
C GLY A 201 -20.22 7.41 -1.72
N SER A 202 -21.10 7.13 -2.69
CA SER A 202 -21.09 7.87 -3.95
C SER A 202 -21.32 9.35 -3.66
N GLY A 203 -20.51 10.23 -4.26
CA GLY A 203 -20.61 11.67 -4.02
C GLY A 203 -20.06 12.15 -2.67
N ALA A 204 -19.55 11.29 -1.78
CA ALA A 204 -18.93 11.70 -0.51
C ALA A 204 -17.70 12.61 -0.67
N GLY A 205 -17.05 12.58 -1.85
CA GLY A 205 -15.88 13.40 -2.14
C GLY A 205 -14.57 12.65 -2.08
N LYS A 206 -14.56 11.32 -2.23
CA LYS A 206 -13.35 10.48 -2.24
C LYS A 206 -12.26 11.00 -3.17
N SER A 207 -12.60 11.22 -4.44
CA SER A 207 -11.66 11.77 -5.44
C SER A 207 -11.16 13.16 -5.03
N LEU A 208 -12.02 14.02 -4.48
CA LEU A 208 -11.62 15.34 -3.98
C LEU A 208 -10.62 15.24 -2.83
N PHE A 209 -10.83 14.28 -1.91
CA PHE A 209 -9.90 14.05 -0.82
C PHE A 209 -8.53 13.57 -1.33
N LEU A 210 -8.51 12.58 -2.23
CA LEU A 210 -7.27 12.11 -2.85
C LEU A 210 -6.55 13.22 -3.62
N GLN A 211 -7.27 14.06 -4.37
CA GLN A 211 -6.70 15.19 -5.09
C GLN A 211 -6.10 16.24 -4.14
N ASN A 212 -6.77 16.55 -3.01
CA ASN A 212 -6.22 17.42 -1.97
C ASN A 212 -4.96 16.83 -1.34
N LEU A 213 -4.95 15.53 -1.08
CA LEU A 213 -3.77 14.83 -0.57
C LEU A 213 -2.60 14.92 -1.55
N ALA A 214 -2.87 14.74 -2.86
CA ALA A 214 -1.87 14.90 -3.91
C ALA A 214 -1.27 16.32 -3.93
N VAL A 215 -2.12 17.34 -3.79
CA VAL A 215 -1.69 18.75 -3.70
C VAL A 215 -0.81 18.98 -2.46
N ASN A 216 -1.24 18.49 -1.28
CA ASN A 216 -0.47 18.62 -0.05
C ASN A 216 0.91 17.99 -0.19
N TRP A 217 0.99 16.77 -0.69
CA TRP A 217 2.25 16.05 -0.89
C TRP A 217 3.16 16.73 -1.91
N ALA A 218 2.61 17.19 -3.04
CA ALA A 218 3.39 17.94 -4.01
C ALA A 218 3.93 19.24 -3.43
N GLN A 219 3.12 20.01 -2.70
CA GLN A 219 3.53 21.24 -2.01
C GLN A 219 4.57 21.00 -0.91
N ALA A 220 4.56 19.83 -0.29
CA ALA A 220 5.60 19.40 0.66
C ALA A 220 6.93 18.98 0.00
N GLY A 221 7.02 19.03 -1.33
CA GLY A 221 8.24 18.70 -2.08
C GLY A 221 8.37 17.24 -2.49
N LEU A 222 7.33 16.40 -2.29
CA LEU A 222 7.33 14.98 -2.62
C LEU A 222 7.03 14.75 -4.11
N ASN A 223 7.54 13.64 -4.64
CA ASN A 223 7.26 13.20 -6.01
C ASN A 223 6.00 12.34 -6.02
N VAL A 224 4.92 12.88 -6.56
CA VAL A 224 3.57 12.35 -6.50
C VAL A 224 3.14 11.84 -7.87
N CYS A 225 2.52 10.64 -7.89
CA CYS A 225 1.86 10.08 -9.06
C CYS A 225 0.38 9.86 -8.76
N TYR A 226 -0.51 10.56 -9.46
CA TYR A 226 -1.96 10.42 -9.37
C TYR A 226 -2.48 9.64 -10.58
N ILE A 227 -3.04 8.46 -10.33
CA ILE A 227 -3.60 7.58 -11.36
C ILE A 227 -5.11 7.56 -11.20
N SER A 228 -5.82 7.98 -12.26
CA SER A 228 -7.28 7.96 -12.32
C SER A 228 -7.77 6.85 -13.23
N PHE A 229 -8.78 6.11 -12.78
CA PHE A 229 -9.52 5.13 -13.58
C PHE A 229 -10.94 5.62 -13.96
N GLU A 230 -11.33 6.80 -13.43
CA GLU A 230 -12.67 7.35 -13.62
C GLU A 230 -12.63 8.69 -14.36
N LEU A 231 -11.79 9.61 -13.94
CA LEU A 231 -11.73 10.97 -14.50
C LEU A 231 -10.59 11.11 -15.51
N SER A 232 -10.83 11.88 -16.57
CA SER A 232 -9.77 12.24 -17.52
C SER A 232 -8.66 13.06 -16.86
N GLU A 233 -7.46 13.03 -17.46
CA GLU A 233 -6.30 13.81 -17.00
C GLU A 233 -6.63 15.31 -16.96
N GLN A 234 -7.35 15.82 -17.97
CA GLN A 234 -7.72 17.24 -18.10
C GLN A 234 -8.68 17.68 -16.98
N LEU A 235 -9.71 16.87 -16.70
CA LEU A 235 -10.67 17.20 -15.63
C LEU A 235 -10.02 17.13 -14.25
N THR A 236 -9.14 16.15 -14.04
CA THR A 236 -8.34 16.04 -12.82
C THR A 236 -7.42 17.24 -12.69
N ALA A 237 -6.70 17.63 -13.74
CA ALA A 237 -5.80 18.78 -13.75
C ALA A 237 -6.56 20.08 -13.43
N MET A 238 -7.70 20.34 -14.06
CA MET A 238 -8.53 21.53 -13.77
C MET A 238 -8.94 21.64 -12.29
N ARG A 239 -9.27 20.52 -11.63
CA ARG A 239 -9.58 20.51 -10.21
C ARG A 239 -8.35 20.81 -9.35
N LEU A 240 -7.21 20.21 -9.71
CA LEU A 240 -5.94 20.47 -9.05
C LEU A 240 -5.49 21.94 -9.22
N ASP A 241 -5.73 22.54 -10.39
CA ASP A 241 -5.46 23.96 -10.64
C ASP A 241 -6.27 24.84 -9.66
N ALA A 242 -7.57 24.57 -9.51
CA ALA A 242 -8.42 25.29 -8.55
C ALA A 242 -7.90 25.13 -7.10
N MET A 243 -7.55 23.89 -6.71
CA MET A 243 -7.04 23.58 -5.37
C MET A 243 -5.69 24.24 -5.09
N MET A 244 -4.75 24.23 -6.04
CA MET A 244 -3.42 24.78 -5.88
C MET A 244 -3.40 26.30 -5.90
N THR A 245 -4.20 26.91 -6.77
CA THR A 245 -4.21 28.37 -6.97
C THR A 245 -5.20 29.11 -6.08
N ASN A 246 -6.12 28.40 -5.42
CA ASN A 246 -7.29 28.94 -4.72
C ASN A 246 -8.19 29.81 -5.61
N ILE A 247 -8.20 29.53 -6.91
CA ILE A 247 -9.11 30.16 -7.87
C ILE A 247 -10.38 29.30 -7.95
N PRO A 248 -11.58 29.86 -7.80
CA PRO A 248 -12.82 29.12 -7.94
C PRO A 248 -12.89 28.35 -9.26
N THR A 249 -13.40 27.11 -9.23
CA THR A 249 -13.47 26.24 -10.43
C THR A 249 -14.14 26.92 -11.62
N LYS A 250 -15.20 27.70 -11.39
CA LYS A 250 -15.89 28.49 -12.43
C LYS A 250 -15.06 29.63 -13.03
N LYS A 251 -13.96 30.02 -12.37
CA LYS A 251 -13.05 31.08 -12.83
C LYS A 251 -11.76 30.55 -13.45
N VAL A 252 -11.49 29.24 -13.37
CA VAL A 252 -10.26 28.65 -13.94
C VAL A 252 -10.13 28.95 -15.43
N PHE A 253 -11.18 28.76 -16.20
CA PHE A 253 -11.16 29.09 -17.64
C PHE A 253 -11.15 30.57 -17.96
N PRO A 254 -11.94 31.43 -17.30
CA PRO A 254 -11.83 32.89 -17.51
C PRO A 254 -10.47 33.49 -17.13
N GLU A 255 -9.76 32.86 -16.18
CA GLU A 255 -8.51 33.37 -15.62
C GLU A 255 -7.29 32.49 -15.97
N ILE A 256 -7.24 31.89 -17.17
CA ILE A 256 -6.20 30.95 -17.59
C ILE A 256 -4.79 31.48 -17.35
N GLU A 257 -4.50 32.72 -17.72
CA GLU A 257 -3.19 33.33 -17.55
C GLU A 257 -2.77 33.48 -16.08
N ASN A 258 -3.72 33.83 -15.22
CA ASN A 258 -3.51 33.93 -13.77
C ASN A 258 -3.27 32.53 -13.16
N VAL A 259 -4.04 31.54 -13.60
CA VAL A 259 -3.85 30.14 -13.20
C VAL A 259 -2.46 29.65 -13.62
N GLU A 260 -2.07 29.84 -14.88
CA GLU A 260 -0.76 29.45 -15.41
C GLU A 260 0.38 30.08 -14.61
N MET A 261 0.31 31.39 -14.38
CA MET A 261 1.31 32.11 -13.60
C MET A 261 1.47 31.53 -12.19
N LYS A 262 0.35 31.35 -11.48
CA LYS A 262 0.37 30.80 -10.11
C LYS A 262 0.90 29.36 -10.08
N VAL A 263 0.46 28.49 -10.98
CA VAL A 263 0.95 27.10 -11.08
C VAL A 263 2.45 27.07 -11.34
N LYS A 264 2.97 27.88 -12.28
CA LYS A 264 4.42 27.99 -12.56
C LYS A 264 5.21 28.50 -11.36
N MET A 265 4.65 29.43 -10.57
CA MET A 265 5.29 29.91 -9.34
C MET A 265 5.35 28.81 -8.28
N LEU A 266 4.26 28.06 -8.07
CA LEU A 266 4.17 26.97 -7.11
C LEU A 266 5.08 25.80 -7.51
N ALA A 267 5.17 25.47 -8.79
CA ALA A 267 6.03 24.40 -9.30
C ALA A 267 7.51 24.57 -8.93
N LYS A 268 8.00 25.81 -8.76
CA LYS A 268 9.40 26.07 -8.35
C LYS A 268 9.71 25.63 -6.91
N LYS A 269 8.70 25.50 -6.07
CA LYS A 269 8.84 25.16 -4.64
C LYS A 269 8.24 23.80 -4.32
N SER A 270 7.55 23.17 -5.25
CA SER A 270 6.86 21.88 -5.10
C SER A 270 7.73 20.74 -5.62
N GLY A 271 7.39 19.52 -5.20
CA GLY A 271 7.85 18.30 -5.84
C GLY A 271 7.19 18.11 -7.21
N THR A 272 7.24 16.90 -7.73
CA THR A 272 6.56 16.56 -8.98
C THR A 272 5.15 16.07 -8.74
N LEU A 273 4.20 16.44 -9.60
CA LEU A 273 2.85 15.87 -9.61
C LEU A 273 2.53 15.41 -11.03
N GLN A 274 2.48 14.09 -11.21
CA GLN A 274 2.14 13.48 -12.49
C GLN A 274 0.73 12.91 -12.43
N ILE A 275 -0.10 13.27 -13.40
CA ILE A 275 -1.46 12.75 -13.55
C ILE A 275 -1.46 11.76 -14.69
N LYS A 276 -2.10 10.60 -14.49
CA LYS A 276 -2.27 9.57 -15.52
C LYS A 276 -3.67 9.01 -15.49
N TYR A 277 -4.32 8.93 -16.65
CA TYR A 277 -5.51 8.15 -16.84
C TYR A 277 -5.15 6.74 -17.33
N LEU A 278 -5.68 5.73 -16.67
CA LEU A 278 -5.65 4.35 -17.13
C LEU A 278 -7.08 3.85 -17.30
N PRO A 279 -7.38 3.02 -18.30
CA PRO A 279 -8.72 2.50 -18.50
C PRO A 279 -9.13 1.58 -17.33
N SER A 280 -10.43 1.57 -17.03
CA SER A 280 -11.02 0.59 -16.09
C SER A 280 -10.69 -0.83 -16.54
N GLY A 281 -10.35 -1.69 -15.59
CA GLY A 281 -9.89 -3.05 -15.85
C GLY A 281 -8.38 -3.21 -15.95
N SER A 282 -7.59 -2.12 -15.92
CA SER A 282 -6.13 -2.23 -15.77
C SER A 282 -5.76 -2.88 -14.44
N ASN A 283 -4.62 -3.53 -14.40
CA ASN A 283 -4.12 -4.26 -13.23
C ASN A 283 -2.88 -3.58 -12.62
N VAL A 284 -2.38 -4.13 -11.52
CA VAL A 284 -1.21 -3.58 -10.82
C VAL A 284 0.07 -3.66 -11.64
N LEU A 285 0.17 -4.59 -12.61
CA LEU A 285 1.33 -4.67 -13.52
C LEU A 285 1.37 -3.47 -14.46
N ASP A 286 0.21 -3.01 -14.97
CA ASP A 286 0.12 -1.82 -15.81
C ASP A 286 0.57 -0.58 -15.03
N VAL A 287 0.11 -0.46 -13.77
CA VAL A 287 0.56 0.59 -12.85
C VAL A 287 2.07 0.53 -12.61
N ARG A 288 2.61 -0.65 -12.32
CA ARG A 288 4.05 -0.87 -12.08
C ARG A 288 4.90 -0.47 -13.29
N THR A 289 4.49 -0.87 -14.48
CA THR A 289 5.16 -0.54 -15.74
C THR A 289 5.21 0.96 -15.95
N TYR A 290 4.06 1.62 -15.80
CA TYR A 290 3.99 3.08 -15.92
C TYR A 290 4.86 3.82 -14.90
N LEU A 291 4.83 3.40 -13.64
CA LEU A 291 5.68 4.00 -12.60
C LEU A 291 7.17 3.83 -12.91
N LYS A 292 7.58 2.67 -13.42
CA LYS A 292 8.98 2.41 -13.82
C LYS A 292 9.41 3.32 -14.97
N GLU A 293 8.57 3.48 -15.99
CA GLU A 293 8.84 4.40 -17.11
C GLU A 293 8.92 5.84 -16.64
N LEU A 294 8.03 6.25 -15.74
CA LEU A 294 8.01 7.60 -15.18
C LEU A 294 9.28 7.91 -14.36
N GLU A 295 9.72 6.97 -13.53
CA GLU A 295 10.96 7.09 -12.73
C GLU A 295 12.20 7.18 -13.64
N LEU A 296 12.25 6.36 -14.70
CA LEU A 296 13.34 6.40 -15.68
C LEU A 296 13.37 7.74 -16.44
N LYS A 297 12.21 8.23 -16.88
CA LYS A 297 12.09 9.49 -17.60
C LYS A 297 12.50 10.68 -16.73
N ASN A 298 12.02 10.73 -15.51
CA ASN A 298 12.21 11.87 -14.61
C ASN A 298 13.51 11.77 -13.79
N LYS A 299 14.17 10.60 -13.77
CA LYS A 299 15.33 10.27 -12.92
C LYS A 299 15.07 10.55 -11.43
N LYS A 300 13.83 10.37 -10.99
CA LYS A 300 13.37 10.58 -9.62
C LYS A 300 12.52 9.42 -9.17
N LYS A 301 12.71 8.97 -7.93
CA LYS A 301 11.83 7.98 -7.31
C LYS A 301 10.48 8.60 -6.96
N ILE A 302 9.42 7.82 -7.06
CA ILE A 302 8.07 8.20 -6.63
C ILE A 302 7.97 8.00 -5.12
N ASP A 303 7.57 9.04 -4.40
CA ASP A 303 7.34 9.00 -2.95
C ASP A 303 5.93 8.59 -2.62
N CYS A 304 4.95 9.07 -3.38
CA CYS A 304 3.53 8.89 -3.12
C CYS A 304 2.77 8.51 -4.38
N ILE A 305 1.93 7.50 -4.27
CA ILE A 305 1.03 7.03 -5.33
C ILE A 305 -0.40 7.22 -4.87
N LEU A 306 -1.23 7.82 -5.72
CA LEU A 306 -2.68 7.91 -5.49
C LEU A 306 -3.40 7.17 -6.61
N ILE A 307 -4.39 6.36 -6.24
CA ILE A 307 -5.20 5.56 -7.17
C ILE A 307 -6.68 5.91 -6.96
N ASP A 308 -7.31 6.47 -7.98
CA ASP A 308 -8.72 6.89 -7.94
C ASP A 308 -9.52 6.10 -9.00
N TYR A 309 -10.17 4.98 -8.64
CA TYR A 309 -10.17 4.25 -7.38
C TYR A 309 -10.01 2.74 -7.61
N LEU A 310 -9.60 2.04 -6.54
CA LEU A 310 -9.21 0.62 -6.53
C LEU A 310 -10.28 -0.33 -7.10
N ASP A 311 -11.58 -0.05 -6.87
CA ASP A 311 -12.68 -0.93 -7.28
C ASP A 311 -12.81 -1.09 -8.80
N LEU A 312 -12.20 -0.18 -9.59
CA LEU A 312 -12.16 -0.23 -11.06
C LEU A 312 -10.98 -1.05 -11.59
N MET A 313 -10.06 -1.47 -10.73
CA MET A 313 -8.93 -2.30 -11.11
C MET A 313 -9.30 -3.78 -11.20
N MET A 314 -8.49 -4.53 -11.95
CA MET A 314 -8.56 -5.99 -12.03
C MET A 314 -7.28 -6.61 -11.50
N PRO A 315 -7.33 -7.82 -10.91
CA PRO A 315 -6.13 -8.52 -10.48
C PRO A 315 -5.32 -9.03 -11.68
N LYS A 316 -4.01 -9.27 -11.47
CA LYS A 316 -3.11 -9.83 -12.49
C LYS A 316 -3.63 -11.18 -13.02
N SER A 317 -4.23 -11.99 -12.16
CA SER A 317 -4.74 -13.30 -12.55
C SER A 317 -6.05 -13.18 -13.32
N LYS A 318 -6.06 -13.59 -14.59
CA LYS A 318 -7.25 -13.66 -15.46
C LYS A 318 -8.23 -14.78 -15.09
N ARG A 319 -7.91 -15.63 -14.09
CA ARG A 319 -8.74 -16.77 -13.66
C ARG A 319 -9.88 -16.38 -12.73
N ILE A 320 -9.93 -15.13 -12.28
CA ILE A 320 -10.95 -14.65 -11.35
C ILE A 320 -12.10 -14.05 -12.15
N SER A 321 -13.30 -14.51 -11.87
CA SER A 321 -14.51 -13.95 -12.49
C SER A 321 -14.67 -12.48 -12.06
N PRO A 322 -14.93 -11.55 -12.99
CA PRO A 322 -15.25 -10.17 -12.64
C PRO A 322 -16.52 -10.04 -11.77
N ALA A 323 -17.38 -11.08 -11.74
CA ALA A 323 -18.57 -11.12 -10.91
C ALA A 323 -18.26 -11.40 -9.43
N ASP A 324 -17.11 -12.00 -9.11
CA ASP A 324 -16.67 -12.24 -7.74
C ASP A 324 -15.90 -11.04 -7.19
N LEU A 325 -16.63 -9.99 -6.85
CA LEU A 325 -16.07 -8.73 -6.37
C LEU A 325 -15.23 -8.88 -5.10
N PHE A 326 -15.59 -9.82 -4.21
CA PHE A 326 -14.86 -10.02 -2.96
C PHE A 326 -13.45 -10.56 -3.22
N ILE A 327 -13.34 -11.59 -4.04
CA ILE A 327 -12.05 -12.20 -4.40
C ILE A 327 -11.22 -11.23 -5.25
N LYS A 328 -11.85 -10.56 -6.22
CA LYS A 328 -11.21 -9.54 -7.05
C LYS A 328 -10.55 -8.45 -6.18
N ASP A 329 -11.30 -7.85 -5.28
CA ASP A 329 -10.85 -6.75 -4.46
C ASP A 329 -9.78 -7.16 -3.46
N LYS A 330 -9.84 -8.41 -2.95
CA LYS A 330 -8.80 -9.00 -2.11
C LYS A 330 -7.46 -9.03 -2.85
N TYR A 331 -7.42 -9.64 -4.04
CA TYR A 331 -6.18 -9.78 -4.79
C TYR A 331 -5.62 -8.43 -5.24
N VAL A 332 -6.46 -7.51 -5.72
CA VAL A 332 -6.03 -6.15 -6.09
C VAL A 332 -5.40 -5.44 -4.90
N SER A 333 -6.02 -5.53 -3.72
CA SER A 333 -5.47 -4.90 -2.51
C SER A 333 -4.14 -5.52 -2.08
N GLU A 334 -4.00 -6.85 -2.14
CA GLU A 334 -2.75 -7.56 -1.84
C GLU A 334 -1.64 -7.19 -2.84
N GLU A 335 -1.96 -7.14 -4.14
CA GLU A 335 -1.02 -6.75 -5.19
C GLU A 335 -0.57 -5.29 -5.03
N LEU A 336 -1.48 -4.36 -4.69
CA LEU A 336 -1.14 -2.97 -4.41
C LEU A 336 -0.26 -2.84 -3.16
N ARG A 337 -0.57 -3.60 -2.10
CA ARG A 337 0.25 -3.59 -0.89
C ARG A 337 1.67 -4.10 -1.18
N ASN A 338 1.80 -5.18 -1.95
CA ASN A 338 3.10 -5.69 -2.37
C ASN A 338 3.87 -4.65 -3.20
N LEU A 339 3.19 -3.92 -4.10
CA LEU A 339 3.80 -2.85 -4.88
C LEU A 339 4.40 -1.74 -4.00
N VAL A 340 3.67 -1.29 -2.97
CA VAL A 340 4.16 -0.20 -2.12
C VAL A 340 5.28 -0.63 -1.18
N VAL A 341 5.26 -1.87 -0.69
CA VAL A 341 6.34 -2.44 0.09
C VAL A 341 7.61 -2.56 -0.76
N GLU A 342 7.50 -3.05 -2.01
CA GLU A 342 8.62 -3.14 -2.95
C GLU A 342 9.20 -1.76 -3.30
N LYS A 343 8.33 -0.79 -3.57
CA LYS A 343 8.72 0.57 -3.97
C LYS A 343 9.16 1.45 -2.79
N GLN A 344 8.86 1.07 -1.55
CA GLN A 344 9.11 1.88 -0.35
C GLN A 344 8.50 3.29 -0.48
N CYS A 345 7.25 3.36 -0.96
CA CYS A 345 6.46 4.58 -1.12
C CYS A 345 5.17 4.49 -0.30
N VAL A 346 4.38 5.56 -0.26
CA VAL A 346 3.03 5.58 0.32
C VAL A 346 2.00 5.44 -0.79
N LEU A 347 0.99 4.60 -0.60
CA LEU A 347 -0.15 4.53 -1.51
C LEU A 347 -1.44 4.94 -0.79
N ALA A 348 -2.19 5.85 -1.40
CA ALA A 348 -3.53 6.20 -1.01
C ALA A 348 -4.50 5.84 -2.15
N THR A 349 -5.60 5.16 -1.82
CA THR A 349 -6.65 4.83 -2.79
C THR A 349 -8.03 5.04 -2.19
N ALA A 350 -9.04 5.14 -3.04
CA ALA A 350 -10.42 5.21 -2.61
C ALA A 350 -11.13 3.85 -2.78
N SER A 351 -12.17 3.63 -1.99
CA SER A 351 -13.10 2.52 -2.14
C SER A 351 -14.53 2.97 -1.85
N GLN A 352 -15.48 2.35 -2.52
CA GLN A 352 -16.90 2.68 -2.35
C GLN A 352 -17.50 1.92 -1.18
N LEU A 353 -18.32 2.63 -0.38
CA LEU A 353 -19.15 2.03 0.67
C LEU A 353 -20.47 1.51 0.08
N ASN A 354 -21.07 0.51 0.72
CA ASN A 354 -22.38 -0.01 0.39
C ASN A 354 -23.47 1.07 0.58
N ARG A 355 -24.55 1.01 -0.20
CA ARG A 355 -25.65 1.99 -0.14
C ARG A 355 -26.31 2.06 1.24
N ALA A 356 -26.43 0.94 1.94
CA ALA A 356 -27.00 0.88 3.30
C ALA A 356 -26.19 1.70 4.32
N SER A 357 -24.92 1.93 4.05
CA SER A 357 -24.00 2.64 4.96
C SER A 357 -24.06 4.16 4.84
N VAL A 358 -24.73 4.72 3.85
CA VAL A 358 -24.68 6.17 3.58
C VAL A 358 -25.50 6.99 4.57
N GLU A 359 -26.44 6.36 5.28
CA GLU A 359 -27.36 7.00 6.22
C GLU A 359 -27.02 6.74 7.68
N GLU A 360 -26.04 5.91 7.98
CA GLU A 360 -25.67 5.57 9.37
C GLU A 360 -24.66 6.58 9.96
N ILE A 361 -24.85 6.94 11.21
CA ILE A 361 -24.04 7.91 11.96
C ILE A 361 -22.71 7.30 12.42
N GLU A 362 -22.62 5.98 12.53
CA GLU A 362 -21.42 5.24 12.90
C GLU A 362 -21.18 4.12 11.89
N PHE A 363 -19.97 4.05 11.36
CA PHE A 363 -19.60 3.00 10.41
C PHE A 363 -18.92 1.84 11.10
N ASP A 364 -19.38 0.63 10.73
CA ASP A 364 -18.73 -0.64 11.04
C ASP A 364 -18.05 -1.19 9.76
N HIS A 365 -17.16 -2.14 9.95
CA HIS A 365 -16.42 -2.83 8.88
C HIS A 365 -17.32 -3.52 7.83
N SER A 366 -18.59 -3.80 8.18
CA SER A 366 -19.59 -4.40 7.28
C SER A 366 -20.04 -3.47 6.14
N HIS A 367 -19.76 -2.19 6.25
CA HIS A 367 -20.27 -1.14 5.35
C HIS A 367 -19.43 -0.92 4.08
N ILE A 368 -18.24 -1.50 3.98
CA ILE A 368 -17.40 -1.38 2.79
C ILE A 368 -17.84 -2.37 1.72
N SER A 369 -18.13 -1.88 0.51
CA SER A 369 -18.46 -2.70 -0.66
C SER A 369 -17.29 -3.61 -1.02
N GLY A 370 -17.52 -4.94 -1.17
CA GLY A 370 -16.44 -5.92 -1.29
C GLY A 370 -15.67 -6.18 0.02
N GLY A 371 -16.00 -5.54 1.06
CA GLY A 371 -15.93 -5.62 2.49
C GLY A 371 -14.60 -5.89 3.15
N LEU A 372 -14.64 -6.89 3.99
CA LEU A 372 -13.60 -7.32 4.92
C LEU A 372 -12.22 -7.51 4.26
N SER A 373 -12.15 -7.94 3.01
CA SER A 373 -10.87 -8.23 2.33
C SER A 373 -9.99 -6.99 2.15
N LYS A 374 -10.57 -5.86 1.75
CA LYS A 374 -9.85 -4.58 1.60
C LYS A 374 -9.36 -4.07 2.95
N ILE A 375 -10.26 -4.15 3.98
CA ILE A 375 -9.93 -3.75 5.34
C ILE A 375 -8.80 -4.61 5.90
N GLN A 376 -8.84 -5.93 5.67
CA GLN A 376 -7.80 -6.83 6.19
C GLN A 376 -6.42 -6.50 5.62
N THR A 377 -6.34 -6.19 4.34
CA THR A 377 -5.09 -5.95 3.63
C THR A 377 -4.51 -4.57 3.92
N ALA A 378 -5.35 -3.52 3.98
CA ALA A 378 -4.91 -2.14 4.20
C ALA A 378 -4.25 -1.93 5.57
N ASP A 379 -3.29 -1.04 5.63
CA ASP A 379 -2.66 -0.61 6.89
C ASP A 379 -3.54 0.42 7.60
N ASN A 380 -4.10 1.37 6.87
CA ASN A 380 -5.09 2.32 7.37
C ASN A 380 -6.35 2.30 6.50
N VAL A 381 -7.53 2.37 7.14
CA VAL A 381 -8.83 2.57 6.50
C VAL A 381 -9.53 3.75 7.16
N ILE A 382 -9.83 4.76 6.36
CA ILE A 382 -10.40 6.03 6.81
C ILE A 382 -11.72 6.25 6.06
N GLY A 383 -12.81 6.33 6.80
CA GLY A 383 -14.13 6.62 6.26
C GLY A 383 -14.32 8.11 6.01
N ILE A 384 -14.93 8.49 4.89
CA ILE A 384 -15.29 9.86 4.52
C ILE A 384 -16.77 10.04 4.76
N PHE A 385 -17.11 10.94 5.69
CA PHE A 385 -18.45 11.19 6.20
C PHE A 385 -18.93 12.59 5.84
N THR A 386 -19.05 12.91 4.60
CA THR A 386 -19.45 14.25 4.24
C THR A 386 -20.85 14.22 3.62
N SER A 387 -21.85 14.57 4.44
CA SER A 387 -23.21 14.77 3.94
C SER A 387 -23.28 16.02 3.04
N ARG A 388 -24.36 16.12 2.24
CA ARG A 388 -24.57 17.29 1.38
C ARG A 388 -24.66 18.57 2.22
N ALA A 389 -25.40 18.52 3.34
CA ALA A 389 -25.53 19.66 4.25
C ALA A 389 -24.20 20.07 4.88
N MET A 390 -23.31 19.13 5.19
CA MET A 390 -21.97 19.45 5.68
C MET A 390 -21.13 20.17 4.62
N LYS A 391 -21.19 19.71 3.35
CA LYS A 391 -20.47 20.37 2.24
C LYS A 391 -20.95 21.79 2.01
N GLU A 392 -22.26 21.99 2.01
CA GLU A 392 -22.87 23.32 1.86
C GLU A 392 -22.44 24.28 2.98
N ARG A 393 -22.16 23.76 4.19
CA ARG A 393 -21.62 24.51 5.33
C ARG A 393 -20.08 24.57 5.35
N GLY A 394 -19.40 24.16 4.29
CA GLY A 394 -17.93 24.14 4.23
C GLY A 394 -17.28 23.16 5.20
N ARG A 395 -17.95 22.05 5.52
CA ARG A 395 -17.45 21.04 6.45
C ARG A 395 -17.14 19.72 5.75
N TYR A 396 -16.08 19.07 6.20
CA TYR A 396 -15.64 17.75 5.73
C TYR A 396 -15.23 16.91 6.93
N GLN A 397 -15.76 15.71 7.07
CA GLN A 397 -15.47 14.84 8.20
C GLN A 397 -14.94 13.51 7.75
N ILE A 398 -13.91 13.00 8.41
CA ILE A 398 -13.34 11.67 8.24
C ILE A 398 -13.31 10.93 9.58
N GLN A 399 -13.31 9.60 9.54
CA GLN A 399 -13.22 8.74 10.72
C GLN A 399 -12.25 7.59 10.49
N PHE A 400 -11.41 7.29 11.45
CA PHE A 400 -10.55 6.13 11.43
C PHE A 400 -11.35 4.85 11.68
N MET A 401 -11.42 3.97 10.70
CA MET A 401 -12.06 2.66 10.79
C MET A 401 -11.04 1.59 11.17
N LYS A 402 -9.80 1.70 10.67
CA LYS A 402 -8.67 0.84 10.97
C LYS A 402 -7.38 1.63 10.90
N THR A 403 -6.45 1.33 11.79
CA THR A 403 -5.05 1.74 11.71
C THR A 403 -4.17 0.69 12.36
N ARG A 404 -2.99 0.42 11.79
CA ARG A 404 -1.97 -0.48 12.35
C ARG A 404 -0.88 0.30 13.07
N SER A 405 -0.66 1.55 12.69
CA SER A 405 0.43 2.39 13.15
C SER A 405 0.04 3.37 14.26
N SER A 406 -1.26 3.48 14.59
CA SER A 406 -1.74 4.42 15.60
C SER A 406 -2.91 3.86 16.43
N SER A 407 -3.27 4.54 17.49
CA SER A 407 -4.41 4.20 18.38
C SER A 407 -5.70 4.95 18.01
N GLY A 408 -5.78 5.48 16.79
CA GLY A 408 -6.85 6.40 16.39
C GLY A 408 -8.18 5.76 15.98
N VAL A 409 -8.36 4.44 16.07
CA VAL A 409 -9.60 3.77 15.64
C VAL A 409 -10.83 4.34 16.31
N GLY A 410 -11.88 4.66 15.52
CA GLY A 410 -13.12 5.29 15.96
C GLY A 410 -13.07 6.82 16.10
N GLN A 411 -11.88 7.42 16.05
CA GLN A 411 -11.75 8.88 16.15
C GLN A 411 -12.19 9.57 14.87
N LYS A 412 -12.87 10.69 15.01
CA LYS A 412 -13.30 11.57 13.92
C LYS A 412 -12.37 12.78 13.82
N VAL A 413 -12.17 13.26 12.61
CA VAL A 413 -11.43 14.49 12.31
C VAL A 413 -12.32 15.35 11.43
N ASP A 414 -12.58 16.56 11.90
CA ASP A 414 -13.31 17.57 11.15
C ASP A 414 -12.33 18.49 10.42
N LEU A 415 -12.61 18.77 9.15
CA LEU A 415 -11.84 19.60 8.25
C LEU A 415 -12.74 20.68 7.64
N GLU A 416 -12.15 21.78 7.20
CA GLU A 416 -12.82 22.82 6.42
C GLU A 416 -12.80 22.44 4.93
N PHE A 417 -13.91 22.68 4.23
CA PHE A 417 -14.05 22.47 2.81
C PHE A 417 -14.46 23.74 2.09
N ASP A 418 -13.56 24.29 1.31
CA ASP A 418 -13.86 25.39 0.39
C ASP A 418 -14.50 24.83 -0.89
N VAL A 419 -15.81 25.06 -1.03
CA VAL A 419 -16.62 24.56 -2.15
C VAL A 419 -16.20 25.17 -3.50
N ASP A 420 -15.75 26.41 -3.51
CA ASP A 420 -15.40 27.14 -4.73
C ASP A 420 -14.08 26.66 -5.32
N SER A 421 -13.04 26.53 -4.50
CA SER A 421 -11.71 26.05 -4.94
C SER A 421 -11.51 24.55 -4.74
N LEU A 422 -12.50 23.83 -4.20
CA LEU A 422 -12.46 22.40 -3.87
C LEU A 422 -11.36 22.06 -2.84
N ARG A 423 -10.85 23.02 -2.09
CA ARG A 423 -9.74 22.85 -1.16
C ARG A 423 -10.23 22.38 0.22
N ILE A 424 -9.57 21.33 0.72
CA ILE A 424 -9.77 20.82 2.09
C ILE A 424 -8.59 21.29 2.94
N ARG A 425 -8.89 21.92 4.09
CA ARG A 425 -7.90 22.46 5.03
C ARG A 425 -8.16 21.98 6.44
N ASP A 426 -7.19 22.13 7.33
CA ASP A 426 -7.44 22.03 8.76
C ASP A 426 -8.46 23.12 9.15
N LEU A 427 -9.36 22.77 10.06
CA LEU A 427 -10.17 23.78 10.71
C LEU A 427 -9.24 24.78 11.39
N ALA A 428 -9.41 26.06 11.08
CA ALA A 428 -8.75 27.11 11.83
C ALA A 428 -9.07 26.93 13.33
N ASP A 429 -8.11 27.24 14.20
CA ASP A 429 -8.31 27.23 15.65
C ASP A 429 -9.31 28.34 16.03
N ASP A 430 -10.58 28.16 15.69
CA ASP A 430 -11.66 29.07 16.02
C ASP A 430 -12.11 28.83 17.47
N PRO A 431 -12.06 29.82 18.35
CA PRO A 431 -12.49 29.69 19.75
C PRO A 431 -13.97 29.27 19.88
N GLU A 432 -14.85 29.71 18.98
CA GLU A 432 -16.25 29.29 18.94
C GLU A 432 -16.41 27.79 18.63
N TYR A 433 -15.58 27.25 17.74
CA TYR A 433 -15.62 25.82 17.41
C TYR A 433 -15.16 24.95 18.59
N LYS A 434 -14.15 25.39 19.35
CA LYS A 434 -13.70 24.70 20.58
C LYS A 434 -14.80 24.65 21.64
N GLN A 435 -15.64 25.67 21.70
CA GLN A 435 -16.75 25.72 22.61
C GLN A 435 -17.92 24.81 22.15
N PHE A 436 -18.18 24.78 20.84
CA PHE A 436 -19.21 23.91 20.25
C PHE A 436 -18.84 22.42 20.35
N ASP A 437 -17.59 22.08 20.13
CA ASP A 437 -17.12 20.70 20.22
C ASP A 437 -17.09 20.22 21.69
N LYS A 438 -16.75 21.08 22.64
CA LYS A 438 -16.90 20.79 24.07
C LYS A 438 -18.37 20.56 24.47
N GLN A 439 -19.28 21.33 23.98
CA GLN A 439 -20.72 21.16 24.28
C GLN A 439 -21.24 19.86 23.66
N ARG A 440 -20.83 19.53 22.43
CA ARG A 440 -21.21 18.31 21.72
C ARG A 440 -20.65 17.06 22.39
N SER A 441 -19.37 17.07 22.80
CA SER A 441 -18.76 15.96 23.55
C SER A 441 -19.43 15.75 24.89
N THR A 442 -19.80 16.83 25.59
CA THR A 442 -20.52 16.77 26.88
C THR A 442 -21.92 16.17 26.71
N ILE A 443 -22.63 16.55 25.64
CA ILE A 443 -23.95 15.98 25.31
C ILE A 443 -23.85 14.51 24.97
N TYR A 444 -22.83 14.11 24.18
CA TYR A 444 -22.59 12.72 23.80
C TYR A 444 -22.20 11.84 24.99
N ASP A 445 -21.37 12.35 25.90
CA ASP A 445 -20.99 11.67 27.13
C ASP A 445 -22.16 11.55 28.10
N ASN A 446 -23.03 12.53 28.13
CA ASN A 446 -24.25 12.49 28.95
C ASN A 446 -25.27 11.50 28.36
N LEU A 447 -25.43 11.42 27.04
CA LEU A 447 -26.26 10.40 26.38
C LEU A 447 -25.70 8.97 26.57
N LYS A 448 -24.40 8.79 26.54
CA LYS A 448 -23.74 7.53 26.85
C LYS A 448 -23.89 7.13 28.33
N LYS A 449 -23.91 8.09 29.26
CA LYS A 449 -24.14 7.83 30.67
C LYS A 449 -25.59 7.45 30.94
N THR A 450 -26.56 8.11 30.31
CA THR A 450 -27.98 7.78 30.44
C THR A 450 -28.31 6.41 29.83
N SER A 451 -27.69 6.01 28.72
CA SER A 451 -27.88 4.67 28.13
C SER A 451 -27.23 3.53 28.96
N LYS A 452 -26.20 3.84 29.78
CA LYS A 452 -25.59 2.86 30.70
C LYS A 452 -26.35 2.71 32.02
N VAL A 453 -27.05 3.74 32.46
CA VAL A 453 -27.86 3.70 33.71
C VAL A 453 -29.14 2.86 33.50
N SER A 454 -29.70 2.82 32.28
CA SER A 454 -30.84 1.94 31.98
C SER A 454 -30.46 0.44 31.78
N ALA A 455 -29.16 0.10 31.79
CA ALA A 455 -28.70 -1.30 31.68
C ALA A 455 -28.28 -1.95 33.02
N SER A 456 -28.31 -1.22 34.15
CA SER A 456 -27.83 -1.71 35.44
C SER A 456 -28.93 -2.05 36.46
N ASP A 457 -30.22 -1.93 36.13
CA ASP A 457 -31.34 -2.30 37.00
C ASP A 457 -32.26 -3.31 36.29
N GLY A 458 -31.79 -4.53 36.14
CA GLY A 458 -32.54 -5.62 35.52
C GLY A 458 -32.24 -6.96 36.13
N THR A 459 -33.04 -7.40 37.06
CA THR A 459 -33.24 -8.81 37.38
C THR A 459 -33.67 -9.58 36.14
N PRO A 460 -33.14 -10.78 35.89
CA PRO A 460 -33.51 -11.56 34.72
C PRO A 460 -34.91 -12.16 34.91
N THR A 461 -35.88 -11.63 34.22
CA THR A 461 -37.14 -12.30 33.96
C THR A 461 -37.14 -12.82 32.53
N ASP A 462 -37.14 -14.15 32.40
CA ASP A 462 -37.39 -14.89 31.19
C ASP A 462 -38.78 -14.52 30.64
N ALA A 463 -38.83 -13.62 29.65
CA ALA A 463 -39.97 -13.45 28.75
C ALA A 463 -39.49 -12.92 27.43
N ARG A 464 -39.38 -13.77 26.41
CA ARG A 464 -39.27 -13.37 25.01
C ARG A 464 -40.49 -12.49 24.65
N PRO A 465 -40.32 -11.32 24.06
CA PRO A 465 -41.46 -10.60 23.50
C PRO A 465 -42.03 -11.37 22.30
N GLU A 466 -43.29 -11.75 22.38
CA GLU A 466 -44.03 -12.28 21.24
C GLU A 466 -44.14 -11.21 20.15
N VAL A 467 -43.73 -11.57 18.92
CA VAL A 467 -43.93 -10.75 17.73
C VAL A 467 -45.43 -10.78 17.41
N PRO A 468 -46.12 -9.63 17.30
CA PRO A 468 -47.55 -9.59 16.96
C PRO A 468 -47.79 -10.11 15.54
N ASP A 469 -48.70 -11.05 15.39
CA ASP A 469 -49.16 -11.55 14.07
C ASP A 469 -49.92 -10.44 13.32
N PRO A 470 -49.48 -10.04 12.12
CA PRO A 470 -50.11 -8.96 11.36
C PRO A 470 -51.50 -9.29 10.81
N ARG A 471 -52.08 -10.45 11.11
CA ARG A 471 -53.38 -10.90 10.63
C ARG A 471 -54.52 -10.73 11.61
N LYS A 472 -54.30 -10.23 12.82
CA LYS A 472 -55.39 -9.91 13.76
C LYS A 472 -55.49 -8.40 13.91
N GLY A 473 -56.39 -7.79 13.15
CA GLY A 473 -56.80 -6.42 13.39
C GLY A 473 -57.57 -6.32 14.69
N ASP A 474 -57.09 -5.43 15.58
CA ASP A 474 -57.90 -4.78 16.56
C ASP A 474 -57.20 -3.54 17.14
N THR A 475 -57.88 -2.42 16.97
CA THR A 475 -57.93 -1.16 17.73
C THR A 475 -56.63 -0.58 18.32
N ILE A 476 -56.28 0.54 17.74
CA ILE A 476 -55.37 1.55 18.21
C ILE A 476 -55.63 1.88 19.71
N GLY A 477 -54.86 1.28 20.60
CA GLY A 477 -54.81 1.67 22.00
C GLY A 477 -53.94 2.93 22.15
N LYS A 478 -54.54 3.99 22.70
CA LYS A 478 -53.86 5.24 23.06
C LYS A 478 -52.64 4.96 23.93
N VAL A 479 -51.45 5.19 23.40
CA VAL A 479 -50.23 5.27 24.22
C VAL A 479 -50.28 6.59 25.01
N LYS A 480 -50.34 6.48 26.34
CA LYS A 480 -50.21 7.61 27.24
C LYS A 480 -48.78 8.13 27.11
N ALA A 481 -48.62 9.35 26.57
CA ALA A 481 -47.38 10.10 26.62
C ALA A 481 -47.03 10.39 28.08
N THR A 482 -45.96 9.82 28.57
CA THR A 482 -45.34 10.11 29.85
C THR A 482 -44.71 11.51 29.82
N VAL A 483 -44.65 12.11 30.98
CA VAL A 483 -44.40 13.54 31.33
C VAL A 483 -43.13 14.19 30.76
N GLU A 484 -42.31 13.50 29.98
CA GLU A 484 -41.08 14.08 29.39
C GLU A 484 -41.26 14.87 28.09
N GLY A 485 -42.42 14.75 27.43
CA GLY A 485 -42.72 15.52 26.21
C GLY A 485 -42.94 17.03 26.48
N GLY A 486 -43.22 17.42 27.73
CA GLY A 486 -43.41 18.82 28.13
C GLY A 486 -42.11 19.62 28.18
N LYS A 487 -41.03 19.02 28.65
CA LYS A 487 -39.71 19.67 28.72
C LYS A 487 -39.06 19.88 27.36
N LEU A 488 -39.28 18.95 26.44
CA LEU A 488 -38.74 19.08 25.09
C LEU A 488 -39.44 20.17 24.27
N ARG A 489 -40.77 20.38 24.51
CA ARG A 489 -41.52 21.46 23.90
C ARG A 489 -41.19 22.85 24.48
N GLN A 490 -40.86 22.94 25.77
CA GLN A 490 -40.36 24.17 26.35
C GLN A 490 -39.00 24.58 25.81
N LEU A 491 -38.04 23.64 25.69
CA LEU A 491 -36.75 23.90 25.11
C LEU A 491 -36.79 24.26 23.60
N LEU A 492 -37.72 23.69 22.84
CA LEU A 492 -37.95 24.06 21.45
C LEU A 492 -38.59 25.44 21.30
N ASN A 493 -39.44 25.87 22.24
CA ASN A 493 -40.04 27.21 22.22
C ASN A 493 -39.03 28.28 22.70
N GLU A 494 -38.12 27.98 23.60
CA GLU A 494 -37.03 28.89 24.01
C GLU A 494 -36.01 29.09 22.87
N LEU A 495 -35.75 28.07 22.05
CA LEU A 495 -34.89 28.19 20.88
C LEU A 495 -35.52 29.01 19.73
N HIS A 496 -36.82 29.09 19.64
CA HIS A 496 -37.51 29.91 18.62
C HIS A 496 -37.76 31.36 19.03
N SER A 497 -37.67 31.69 20.32
CA SER A 497 -37.81 33.06 20.81
C SER A 497 -36.53 33.90 20.68
N ASP A 498 -35.36 33.26 20.49
CA ASP A 498 -34.09 33.98 20.31
C ASP A 498 -33.75 34.28 18.82
N GLU A 499 -34.59 33.88 17.87
CA GLU A 499 -34.45 34.22 16.45
C GLU A 499 -35.26 35.45 15.98
N GLU A 500 -36.03 36.11 16.88
CA GLU A 500 -36.83 37.32 16.56
C GLU A 500 -36.39 38.57 17.35
N GLN A 501 -35.12 38.70 17.74
CA GLN A 501 -34.58 40.00 18.22
C GLN A 501 -33.33 40.42 17.45
#